data_2bc10e2ac9fb7097377491dd7beb9492
#
_entry.id   2bc10e2ac9fb7097377491dd7beb9492
#
_cell.length_a   1.000
_cell.length_b   1.000
_cell.length_c   1.000
_cell.angle_alpha   90.00
_cell.angle_beta   90.00
_cell.angle_gamma   90.00
#
_symmetry.space_group_name_H-M   'P 1'
#
loop_
_entity.id
_entity.type
_entity.pdbx_description
1 polymer ?
#
loop_
_entity_poly.entity_id
_entity_poly.type
_entity_poly.pdbx_seq_one_letter_code
_entity_poly.pdbx_strand_id
1 'polypeptide(L)'
;NRNYQKNINEIDTNKILYDEITDKLKKTKKLLDVGHGGCFDYNTSIIEEIVGLDLDEMVNPKSLPKNVKLIVGSALNIPTELRNFDTVIFVMLIHHLIGKNVNENLKNLNECISESKKSLSEGGKIIIVESCVPYWFYLIEQLLFKPSSYLINKFLNHPPAFQFTKNKILETLKKNKFKNIQYKKIKQGRFILQYGFKFPTFLTPVETIIFEAV
;
A
#
# COMPACT_ATOMS: atom_id res chain seq x y z
N ASN A 1 -1.08 -13.80 13.24
CA ASN A 1 -0.49 -14.70 12.26
C ASN A 1 1.05 -14.75 12.39
N ARG A 2 1.58 -15.51 13.39
CA ARG A 2 3.02 -15.56 13.73
C ARG A 2 3.92 -15.96 12.54
N ASN A 3 3.45 -16.81 11.65
CA ASN A 3 4.24 -17.25 10.48
C ASN A 3 4.38 -16.15 9.43
N TYR A 4 3.38 -15.31 9.24
CA TYR A 4 3.43 -14.18 8.32
C TYR A 4 4.47 -13.14 8.79
N GLN A 5 4.42 -12.73 10.05
CA GLN A 5 5.38 -11.82 10.67
C GLN A 5 6.82 -12.34 10.62
N LYS A 6 7.02 -13.65 10.89
CA LYS A 6 8.33 -14.28 10.78
C LYS A 6 8.89 -14.22 9.36
N ASN A 7 8.06 -14.52 8.35
CA ASN A 7 8.46 -14.47 6.95
C ASN A 7 8.80 -13.06 6.48
N ILE A 8 8.08 -12.03 6.96
CA ILE A 8 8.37 -10.63 6.65
C ILE A 8 9.75 -10.22 7.14
N ASN A 9 10.11 -10.58 8.37
CA ASN A 9 11.39 -10.20 8.98
C ASN A 9 12.61 -10.88 8.32
N GLU A 10 12.42 -11.97 7.60
CA GLU A 10 13.48 -12.70 6.89
C GLU A 10 13.74 -12.20 5.45
N ILE A 11 13.02 -11.18 4.99
CA ILE A 11 13.13 -10.67 3.61
C ILE A 11 13.97 -9.39 3.60
N ASP A 12 15.19 -9.45 3.04
CA ASP A 12 16.11 -8.29 2.93
C ASP A 12 15.48 -7.07 2.24
N THR A 13 14.55 -7.31 1.30
CA THR A 13 13.82 -6.26 0.59
C THR A 13 13.06 -5.33 1.53
N ASN A 14 12.51 -5.87 2.63
CA ASN A 14 11.69 -5.08 3.55
C ASN A 14 12.51 -4.04 4.29
N LYS A 15 13.73 -4.38 4.76
CA LYS A 15 14.59 -3.40 5.42
C LYS A 15 14.94 -2.24 4.48
N ILE A 16 15.35 -2.55 3.25
CA ILE A 16 15.67 -1.52 2.24
C ILE A 16 14.43 -0.65 1.97
N LEU A 17 13.25 -1.27 1.89
CA LEU A 17 12.00 -0.57 1.65
C LEU A 17 11.65 0.39 2.80
N TYR A 18 11.75 -0.05 4.04
CA TYR A 18 11.41 0.77 5.21
C TYR A 18 12.38 1.92 5.42
N ASP A 19 13.66 1.73 5.11
CA ASP A 19 14.65 2.80 5.09
C ASP A 19 14.30 3.86 4.02
N GLU A 20 13.91 3.44 2.83
CA GLU A 20 13.46 4.34 1.75
C GLU A 20 12.17 5.09 2.12
N ILE A 21 11.20 4.43 2.75
CA ILE A 21 9.98 5.07 3.24
C ILE A 21 10.35 6.12 4.29
N THR A 22 11.19 5.75 5.26
CA THR A 22 11.66 6.66 6.31
C THR A 22 12.33 7.89 5.72
N ASP A 23 13.20 7.72 4.71
CA ASP A 23 13.85 8.84 4.03
C ASP A 23 12.85 9.79 3.36
N LYS A 24 11.82 9.24 2.72
CA LYS A 24 10.76 10.04 2.10
C LYS A 24 9.88 10.77 3.12
N LEU A 25 9.80 10.28 4.34
CA LEU A 25 9.00 10.86 5.43
C LEU A 25 9.75 11.93 6.26
N LYS A 26 11.04 12.17 6.05
CA LYS A 26 11.87 13.11 6.88
C LYS A 26 11.32 14.53 7.00
N LYS A 27 10.52 14.99 6.01
CA LYS A 27 9.92 16.33 6.04
C LYS A 27 8.44 16.32 6.38
N THR A 28 7.89 15.16 6.71
CA THR A 28 6.48 14.98 7.06
C THR A 28 6.28 15.26 8.53
N LYS A 29 5.38 16.18 8.86
CA LYS A 29 4.97 16.44 10.24
C LYS A 29 3.68 15.72 10.59
N LYS A 30 2.71 15.76 9.68
CA LYS A 30 1.41 15.13 9.83
C LYS A 30 1.18 14.09 8.74
N LEU A 31 1.10 12.82 9.13
CA LEU A 31 0.98 11.66 8.25
C LEU A 31 -0.39 11.00 8.40
N LEU A 32 -1.03 10.70 7.27
CA LEU A 32 -2.15 9.75 7.20
C LEU A 32 -1.62 8.44 6.61
N ASP A 33 -1.60 7.38 7.42
CA ASP A 33 -1.22 6.03 7.00
C ASP A 33 -2.50 5.22 6.77
N VAL A 34 -2.76 4.88 5.52
CA VAL A 34 -4.01 4.24 5.11
C VAL A 34 -3.78 2.76 4.82
N GLY A 35 -4.49 1.90 5.53
CA GLY A 35 -4.36 0.45 5.43
C GLY A 35 -3.07 -0.06 6.08
N HIS A 36 -2.76 0.44 7.28
CA HIS A 36 -1.51 0.12 8.00
C HIS A 36 -1.40 -1.37 8.43
N GLY A 37 -2.49 -2.13 8.36
CA GLY A 37 -2.48 -3.56 8.70
C GLY A 37 -2.01 -3.90 10.13
N GLY A 38 -2.02 -2.92 11.02
CA GLY A 38 -1.53 -3.06 12.39
C GLY A 38 -0.02 -2.83 12.55
N CYS A 39 0.70 -2.41 11.51
CA CYS A 39 2.15 -2.22 11.51
C CYS A 39 2.53 -0.83 10.99
N PHE A 40 3.52 -0.21 11.63
CA PHE A 40 4.15 1.03 11.19
C PHE A 40 5.62 0.73 10.98
N ASP A 41 5.94 0.17 9.81
CA ASP A 41 7.26 -0.43 9.51
C ASP A 41 8.32 0.62 9.08
N TYR A 42 8.09 1.90 9.37
CA TYR A 42 9.00 3.02 9.18
C TYR A 42 9.29 3.70 10.52
N ASN A 43 10.29 4.58 10.57
CA ASN A 43 10.63 5.30 11.80
C ASN A 43 9.56 6.35 12.15
N THR A 44 8.64 5.98 13.04
CA THR A 44 7.56 6.86 13.50
C THR A 44 8.05 8.05 14.33
N SER A 45 9.22 7.96 14.95
CA SER A 45 9.72 9.01 15.86
C SER A 45 10.12 10.31 15.17
N ILE A 46 10.27 10.31 13.84
CA ILE A 46 10.59 11.49 13.04
C ILE A 46 9.38 12.32 12.65
N ILE A 47 8.16 11.87 12.97
CA ILE A 47 6.89 12.45 12.56
C ILE A 47 6.16 12.97 13.81
N GLU A 48 5.58 14.17 13.73
CA GLU A 48 4.92 14.80 14.87
C GLU A 48 3.56 14.13 15.18
N GLU A 49 2.75 13.85 14.15
CA GLU A 49 1.43 13.22 14.26
C GLU A 49 1.23 12.18 13.16
N ILE A 50 0.82 10.98 13.55
CA ILE A 50 0.44 9.90 12.62
C ILE A 50 -1.01 9.51 12.91
N VAL A 51 -1.83 9.50 11.88
CA VAL A 51 -3.17 8.93 11.93
C VAL A 51 -3.17 7.68 11.07
N GLY A 52 -3.38 6.52 11.70
CA GLY A 52 -3.58 5.24 11.03
C GLY A 52 -5.06 5.04 10.73
N LEU A 53 -5.42 4.88 9.47
CA LEU A 53 -6.78 4.56 9.00
C LEU A 53 -6.82 3.13 8.48
N ASP A 54 -7.64 2.27 9.08
CA ASP A 54 -7.86 0.90 8.61
C ASP A 54 -9.31 0.47 8.82
N LEU A 55 -9.74 -0.62 8.18
CA LEU A 55 -11.09 -1.18 8.34
C LEU A 55 -11.34 -1.77 9.72
N ASP A 56 -10.28 -2.21 10.40
CA ASP A 56 -10.32 -2.84 11.72
C ASP A 56 -9.30 -2.23 12.67
N GLU A 57 -9.58 -2.27 13.97
CA GLU A 57 -8.62 -1.98 15.05
C GLU A 57 -7.63 -3.15 15.23
N MET A 58 -6.70 -3.32 14.27
CA MET A 58 -5.79 -4.49 14.23
C MET A 58 -4.62 -4.40 15.22
N VAL A 59 -4.43 -3.28 15.91
CA VAL A 59 -3.27 -3.02 16.78
C VAL A 59 -3.67 -3.04 18.25
N ASN A 60 -2.84 -3.67 19.08
CA ASN A 60 -2.98 -3.52 20.52
C ASN A 60 -2.62 -2.07 20.93
N PRO A 61 -3.56 -1.28 21.47
CA PRO A 61 -3.31 0.11 21.83
C PRO A 61 -2.12 0.35 22.76
N LYS A 62 -1.76 -0.67 23.57
CA LYS A 62 -0.63 -0.60 24.51
C LYS A 62 0.75 -0.61 23.83
N SER A 63 0.82 -1.01 22.57
CA SER A 63 2.07 -1.08 21.80
C SER A 63 2.26 0.07 20.81
N LEU A 64 1.30 0.99 20.73
CA LEU A 64 1.37 2.12 19.81
C LEU A 64 2.38 3.18 20.25
N PRO A 65 3.15 3.75 19.32
CA PRO A 65 3.91 4.97 19.57
C PRO A 65 2.99 6.11 20.03
N LYS A 66 3.49 6.98 20.91
CA LYS A 66 2.69 8.07 21.52
C LYS A 66 2.09 9.05 20.51
N ASN A 67 2.72 9.22 19.36
CA ASN A 67 2.32 10.10 18.27
C ASN A 67 1.40 9.44 17.24
N VAL A 68 0.94 8.20 17.47
CA VAL A 68 0.03 7.46 16.60
C VAL A 68 -1.37 7.43 17.18
N LYS A 69 -2.36 7.79 16.34
CA LYS A 69 -3.80 7.63 16.61
C LYS A 69 -4.39 6.69 15.57
N LEU A 70 -5.30 5.82 15.97
CA LEU A 70 -6.02 4.92 15.07
C LEU A 70 -7.45 5.39 14.86
N ILE A 71 -7.90 5.27 13.61
CA ILE A 71 -9.27 5.55 13.20
C ILE A 71 -9.74 4.38 12.34
N VAL A 72 -10.92 3.87 12.63
CA VAL A 72 -11.58 2.86 11.80
C VAL A 72 -12.28 3.55 10.65
N GLY A 73 -11.98 3.13 9.43
CA GLY A 73 -12.58 3.70 8.23
C GLY A 73 -12.04 3.08 6.95
N SER A 74 -12.62 3.48 5.83
CA SER A 74 -12.31 2.93 4.52
C SER A 74 -11.40 3.85 3.70
N ALA A 75 -10.40 3.27 3.04
CA ALA A 75 -9.58 3.95 2.04
C ALA A 75 -10.39 4.49 0.84
N LEU A 76 -11.57 3.92 0.59
CA LEU A 76 -12.48 4.33 -0.50
C LEU A 76 -13.43 5.47 -0.09
N ASN A 77 -13.49 5.79 1.18
CA ASN A 77 -14.31 6.88 1.73
C ASN A 77 -13.64 7.37 3.02
N ILE A 78 -12.55 8.13 2.87
CA ILE A 78 -11.79 8.66 4.01
C ILE A 78 -12.65 9.70 4.74
N PRO A 79 -12.81 9.57 6.07
CA PRO A 79 -13.60 10.50 6.88
C PRO A 79 -13.25 11.96 6.61
N THR A 80 -14.28 12.80 6.52
CA THR A 80 -14.13 14.22 6.11
C THR A 80 -13.33 15.06 7.08
N GLU A 81 -13.20 14.64 8.34
CA GLU A 81 -12.37 15.25 9.37
C GLU A 81 -10.88 14.98 9.18
N LEU A 82 -10.52 13.96 8.38
CA LEU A 82 -9.13 13.63 8.08
C LEU A 82 -8.63 14.45 6.90
N ARG A 83 -8.21 15.69 7.20
CA ARG A 83 -7.71 16.67 6.23
C ARG A 83 -6.42 17.34 6.71
N ASN A 84 -5.78 18.06 5.80
CA ASN A 84 -4.57 18.83 6.06
C ASN A 84 -3.37 17.99 6.50
N PHE A 85 -3.17 16.84 5.84
CA PHE A 85 -1.97 16.02 6.01
C PHE A 85 -0.87 16.46 5.04
N ASP A 86 0.38 16.50 5.52
CA ASP A 86 1.54 16.74 4.68
C ASP A 86 1.81 15.57 3.73
N THR A 87 1.50 14.36 4.22
CA THR A 87 1.70 13.13 3.48
C THR A 87 0.56 12.16 3.73
N VAL A 88 0.09 11.50 2.67
CA VAL A 88 -0.73 10.28 2.74
C VAL A 88 0.11 9.13 2.23
N ILE A 89 0.17 8.02 2.97
CA ILE A 89 0.93 6.83 2.58
C ILE A 89 0.05 5.59 2.48
N PHE A 90 0.35 4.75 1.50
CA PHE A 90 -0.16 3.39 1.35
C PHE A 90 1.02 2.43 1.27
N VAL A 91 1.02 1.41 2.12
CA VAL A 91 2.04 0.36 2.07
C VAL A 91 1.37 -0.98 1.83
N MET A 92 1.53 -1.51 0.60
CA MET A 92 0.97 -2.80 0.19
C MET A 92 -0.56 -2.92 0.43
N LEU A 93 -1.29 -1.83 0.20
CA LEU A 93 -2.75 -1.80 0.37
C LEU A 93 -3.51 -1.94 -0.95
N ILE A 94 -3.04 -1.29 -2.01
CA ILE A 94 -3.85 -1.06 -3.22
C ILE A 94 -4.30 -2.36 -3.87
N HIS A 95 -3.48 -3.40 -3.85
CA HIS A 95 -3.83 -4.71 -4.39
C HIS A 95 -4.93 -5.43 -3.60
N HIS A 96 -5.28 -4.95 -2.40
CA HIS A 96 -6.41 -5.44 -1.60
C HIS A 96 -7.71 -4.65 -1.83
N LEU A 97 -7.68 -3.53 -2.56
CA LEU A 97 -8.87 -2.74 -2.88
C LEU A 97 -9.68 -3.37 -4.02
N ILE A 98 -10.11 -4.60 -3.80
CA ILE A 98 -10.81 -5.39 -4.82
C ILE A 98 -12.33 -5.16 -4.80
N GLY A 99 -12.93 -5.23 -5.98
CA GLY A 99 -14.37 -5.26 -6.19
C GLY A 99 -14.81 -6.61 -6.78
N LYS A 100 -16.03 -6.66 -7.30
CA LYS A 100 -16.61 -7.88 -7.90
C LYS A 100 -15.97 -8.27 -9.24
N ASN A 101 -15.26 -7.35 -9.87
CA ASN A 101 -14.63 -7.51 -11.18
C ASN A 101 -13.50 -6.49 -11.37
N VAL A 102 -12.73 -6.65 -12.44
CA VAL A 102 -11.57 -5.79 -12.73
C VAL A 102 -11.92 -4.30 -12.91
N ASN A 103 -13.10 -3.99 -13.46
CA ASN A 103 -13.54 -2.60 -13.62
C ASN A 103 -13.79 -1.95 -12.25
N GLU A 104 -14.35 -2.69 -11.30
CA GLU A 104 -14.49 -2.23 -9.93
C GLU A 104 -13.14 -2.07 -9.23
N ASN A 105 -12.16 -2.97 -9.47
CA ASN A 105 -10.82 -2.81 -8.94
C ASN A 105 -10.18 -1.50 -9.44
N LEU A 106 -10.32 -1.18 -10.74
CA LEU A 106 -9.84 0.10 -11.31
C LEU A 106 -10.58 1.31 -10.74
N LYS A 107 -11.88 1.18 -10.50
CA LYS A 107 -12.68 2.21 -9.84
C LYS A 107 -12.20 2.44 -8.41
N ASN A 108 -11.99 1.38 -7.64
CA ASN A 108 -11.52 1.45 -6.26
C ASN A 108 -10.11 2.08 -6.17
N LEU A 109 -9.20 1.71 -7.07
CA LEU A 109 -7.90 2.37 -7.18
C LEU A 109 -8.05 3.88 -7.40
N ASN A 110 -8.94 4.29 -8.32
CA ASN A 110 -9.17 5.70 -8.59
C ASN A 110 -9.83 6.43 -7.41
N GLU A 111 -10.79 5.83 -6.74
CA GLU A 111 -11.46 6.40 -5.56
C GLU A 111 -10.47 6.57 -4.41
N CYS A 112 -9.68 5.55 -4.10
CA CYS A 112 -8.69 5.61 -3.04
C CYS A 112 -7.69 6.78 -3.26
N ILE A 113 -7.17 6.93 -4.48
CA ILE A 113 -6.25 8.04 -4.82
C ILE A 113 -6.96 9.39 -4.78
N SER A 114 -8.23 9.45 -5.21
CA SER A 114 -9.05 10.66 -5.15
C SER A 114 -9.34 11.10 -3.71
N GLU A 115 -9.72 10.18 -2.84
CA GLU A 115 -9.95 10.46 -1.41
C GLU A 115 -8.67 10.96 -0.72
N SER A 116 -7.53 10.33 -1.05
CA SER A 116 -6.23 10.75 -0.54
C SER A 116 -5.88 12.18 -0.94
N LYS A 117 -6.17 12.56 -2.19
CA LYS A 117 -5.95 13.94 -2.65
C LYS A 117 -6.74 14.96 -1.84
N LYS A 118 -7.96 14.61 -1.43
CA LYS A 118 -8.79 15.48 -0.57
C LYS A 118 -8.25 15.60 0.85
N SER A 119 -7.52 14.58 1.33
CA SER A 119 -6.94 14.58 2.68
C SER A 119 -5.64 15.36 2.79
N LEU A 120 -4.97 15.63 1.66
CA LEU A 120 -3.72 16.37 1.64
C LEU A 120 -3.92 17.87 1.87
N SER A 121 -2.95 18.50 2.52
CA SER A 121 -2.77 19.94 2.55
C SER A 121 -2.31 20.44 1.17
N GLU A 122 -2.33 21.77 0.97
CA GLU A 122 -1.73 22.39 -0.20
C GLU A 122 -0.22 22.06 -0.26
N GLY A 123 0.25 21.55 -1.39
CA GLY A 123 1.63 21.08 -1.55
C GLY A 123 1.95 19.76 -0.86
N GLY A 124 0.98 19.14 -0.22
CA GLY A 124 1.12 17.80 0.37
C GLY A 124 1.34 16.72 -0.67
N LYS A 125 1.90 15.58 -0.26
CA LYS A 125 2.30 14.50 -1.16
C LYS A 125 1.64 13.16 -0.82
N ILE A 126 1.48 12.34 -1.84
CA ILE A 126 1.11 10.93 -1.71
C ILE A 126 2.35 10.04 -1.89
N ILE A 127 2.48 9.02 -1.05
CA ILE A 127 3.47 7.95 -1.19
C ILE A 127 2.71 6.63 -1.34
N ILE A 128 3.01 5.89 -2.39
CA ILE A 128 2.41 4.57 -2.63
C ILE A 128 3.54 3.56 -2.74
N VAL A 129 3.52 2.56 -1.89
CA VAL A 129 4.40 1.40 -1.98
C VAL A 129 3.55 0.22 -2.40
N GLU A 130 3.87 -0.35 -3.58
CA GLU A 130 3.02 -1.40 -4.12
C GLU A 130 3.81 -2.46 -4.90
N SER A 131 3.26 -3.67 -4.87
CA SER A 131 3.69 -4.78 -5.70
C SER A 131 3.08 -4.64 -7.09
N CYS A 132 3.91 -4.34 -8.08
CA CYS A 132 3.48 -4.17 -9.47
C CYS A 132 3.88 -5.37 -10.32
N VAL A 133 3.08 -5.65 -11.34
CA VAL A 133 3.32 -6.73 -12.29
C VAL A 133 3.50 -6.21 -13.71
N PRO A 134 4.22 -6.93 -14.59
CA PRO A 134 4.29 -6.59 -16.01
C PRO A 134 2.94 -6.79 -16.69
N TYR A 135 2.75 -6.11 -17.82
CA TYR A 135 1.47 -6.08 -18.52
C TYR A 135 0.94 -7.47 -18.93
N TRP A 136 1.83 -8.37 -19.35
CA TRP A 136 1.41 -9.74 -19.72
C TRP A 136 0.83 -10.52 -18.53
N PHE A 137 1.42 -10.35 -17.32
CA PHE A 137 0.91 -10.99 -16.11
C PHE A 137 -0.42 -10.37 -15.67
N TYR A 138 -0.52 -9.04 -15.77
CA TYR A 138 -1.76 -8.30 -15.52
C TYR A 138 -2.92 -8.81 -16.39
N LEU A 139 -2.68 -9.11 -17.68
CA LEU A 139 -3.71 -9.71 -18.55
C LEU A 139 -4.13 -11.10 -18.07
N ILE A 140 -3.19 -11.91 -17.60
CA ILE A 140 -3.49 -13.22 -17.01
C ILE A 140 -4.34 -13.05 -15.74
N GLU A 141 -3.98 -12.14 -14.85
CA GLU A 141 -4.76 -11.84 -13.64
C GLU A 141 -6.16 -11.33 -13.98
N GLN A 142 -6.31 -10.48 -15.00
CA GLN A 142 -7.64 -10.05 -15.47
C GLN A 142 -8.51 -11.23 -15.93
N LEU A 143 -7.93 -12.12 -16.72
CA LEU A 143 -8.64 -13.29 -17.26
C LEU A 143 -9.05 -14.28 -16.16
N LEU A 144 -8.14 -14.48 -15.19
CA LEU A 144 -8.31 -15.47 -14.13
C LEU A 144 -8.82 -14.87 -12.81
N PHE A 145 -9.19 -13.60 -12.76
CA PHE A 145 -9.53 -12.89 -11.52
C PHE A 145 -10.58 -13.63 -10.67
N LYS A 146 -11.69 -14.03 -11.27
CA LYS A 146 -12.76 -14.73 -10.53
C LYS A 146 -12.32 -16.10 -9.99
N PRO A 147 -11.78 -17.03 -10.81
CA PRO A 147 -11.34 -18.32 -10.31
C PRO A 147 -10.15 -18.21 -9.34
N SER A 148 -9.18 -17.32 -9.59
CA SER A 148 -8.02 -17.14 -8.70
C SER A 148 -8.42 -16.58 -7.34
N SER A 149 -9.29 -15.58 -7.29
CA SER A 149 -9.78 -15.00 -6.04
C SER A 149 -10.50 -16.05 -5.18
N TYR A 150 -11.28 -16.93 -5.80
CA TYR A 150 -11.93 -18.03 -5.08
C TYR A 150 -10.91 -19.03 -4.52
N LEU A 151 -9.93 -19.45 -5.32
CA LEU A 151 -8.91 -20.41 -4.92
C LEU A 151 -7.98 -19.86 -3.84
N ILE A 152 -7.53 -18.61 -3.98
CA ILE A 152 -6.66 -17.94 -3.01
C ILE A 152 -7.36 -17.86 -1.66
N ASN A 153 -8.61 -17.40 -1.63
CA ASN A 153 -9.37 -17.31 -0.38
C ASN A 153 -9.58 -18.70 0.27
N LYS A 154 -9.94 -19.70 -0.53
CA LYS A 154 -10.26 -21.05 -0.02
C LYS A 154 -9.05 -21.83 0.47
N PHE A 155 -7.90 -21.74 -0.23
CA PHE A 155 -6.75 -22.61 0.02
C PHE A 155 -5.59 -21.92 0.73
N LEU A 156 -5.44 -20.59 0.57
CA LEU A 156 -4.27 -19.87 1.09
C LEU A 156 -4.59 -19.03 2.33
N ASN A 157 -5.87 -18.94 2.71
CA ASN A 157 -6.34 -18.09 3.83
C ASN A 157 -5.74 -16.66 3.75
N HIS A 158 -5.52 -16.20 2.50
CA HIS A 158 -5.01 -14.87 2.17
C HIS A 158 -6.16 -14.04 1.63
N PRO A 159 -6.29 -12.76 2.03
CA PRO A 159 -7.27 -11.88 1.42
C PRO A 159 -7.11 -11.87 -0.10
N PRO A 160 -8.21 -11.88 -0.86
CA PRO A 160 -8.13 -11.76 -2.31
C PRO A 160 -7.32 -10.52 -2.67
N ALA A 161 -6.53 -10.61 -3.74
CA ALA A 161 -5.67 -9.54 -4.21
C ALA A 161 -5.72 -9.44 -5.73
N PHE A 162 -5.50 -8.23 -6.25
CA PHE A 162 -5.37 -7.96 -7.68
C PHE A 162 -4.22 -6.98 -7.90
N GLN A 163 -3.20 -7.42 -8.62
CA GLN A 163 -1.99 -6.62 -8.81
C GLN A 163 -2.11 -5.69 -10.02
N PHE A 164 -1.72 -4.45 -9.84
CA PHE A 164 -1.73 -3.46 -10.91
C PHE A 164 -0.37 -3.36 -11.60
N THR A 165 -0.37 -2.92 -12.85
CA THR A 165 0.88 -2.51 -13.49
C THR A 165 1.32 -1.15 -12.95
N LYS A 166 2.64 -0.90 -12.98
CA LYS A 166 3.20 0.43 -12.69
C LYS A 166 2.45 1.53 -13.46
N ASN A 167 2.19 1.31 -14.74
CA ASN A 167 1.56 2.31 -15.61
C ASN A 167 0.13 2.63 -15.17
N LYS A 168 -0.64 1.66 -14.68
CA LYS A 168 -2.00 1.91 -14.15
C LYS A 168 -2.00 2.83 -12.95
N ILE A 169 -1.05 2.65 -12.03
CA ILE A 169 -0.89 3.55 -10.89
C ILE A 169 -0.49 4.96 -11.36
N LEU A 170 0.48 5.09 -12.27
CA LEU A 170 0.90 6.38 -12.83
C LEU A 170 -0.24 7.10 -13.57
N GLU A 171 -1.01 6.39 -14.39
CA GLU A 171 -2.19 6.93 -15.09
C GLU A 171 -3.23 7.45 -14.08
N THR A 172 -3.47 6.71 -13.00
CA THR A 172 -4.45 7.10 -11.97
C THR A 172 -3.99 8.30 -11.17
N LEU A 173 -2.69 8.40 -10.83
CA LEU A 173 -2.13 9.60 -10.21
C LEU A 173 -2.30 10.83 -11.10
N LYS A 174 -1.98 10.73 -12.39
CA LYS A 174 -2.17 11.82 -13.37
C LYS A 174 -3.63 12.22 -13.52
N LYS A 175 -4.55 11.24 -13.59
CA LYS A 175 -6.00 11.48 -13.67
C LYS A 175 -6.51 12.28 -12.46
N ASN A 176 -5.96 12.03 -11.27
CA ASN A 176 -6.27 12.74 -10.05
C ASN A 176 -5.43 14.04 -9.87
N LYS A 177 -4.83 14.55 -10.96
CA LYS A 177 -4.10 15.82 -11.02
C LYS A 177 -2.91 15.92 -10.07
N PHE A 178 -2.31 14.80 -9.69
CA PHE A 178 -1.00 14.79 -9.05
C PHE A 178 0.08 15.21 -10.04
N LYS A 179 1.05 15.98 -9.55
CA LYS A 179 2.19 16.50 -10.31
C LYS A 179 3.50 15.90 -9.78
N ASN A 180 4.61 16.21 -10.46
CA ASN A 180 5.95 15.78 -10.02
C ASN A 180 6.02 14.29 -9.66
N ILE A 181 5.33 13.45 -10.44
CA ILE A 181 5.22 12.02 -10.17
C ILE A 181 6.58 11.37 -10.40
N GLN A 182 7.13 10.79 -9.34
CA GLN A 182 8.36 10.02 -9.35
C GLN A 182 8.09 8.59 -8.92
N TYR A 183 8.93 7.66 -9.35
CA TYR A 183 8.87 6.28 -8.86
C TYR A 183 10.28 5.68 -8.78
N LYS A 184 10.46 4.75 -7.87
CA LYS A 184 11.69 4.00 -7.68
C LYS A 184 11.36 2.52 -7.49
N LYS A 185 12.01 1.67 -8.26
CA LYS A 185 11.96 0.22 -8.05
C LYS A 185 12.87 -0.12 -6.86
N ILE A 186 12.35 -0.84 -5.90
CA ILE A 186 13.10 -1.32 -4.74
C ILE A 186 13.88 -2.57 -5.15
N LYS A 187 15.14 -2.63 -4.75
CA LYS A 187 15.97 -3.83 -4.96
C LYS A 187 15.33 -5.01 -4.23
N GLN A 188 15.02 -6.03 -4.98
CA GLN A 188 14.54 -7.29 -4.42
C GLN A 188 15.73 -8.14 -3.98
N GLY A 189 15.61 -8.80 -2.82
CA GLY A 189 16.52 -9.81 -2.38
C GLY A 189 16.33 -11.14 -3.13
N ARG A 190 16.82 -12.24 -2.56
CA ARG A 190 16.64 -13.59 -3.14
C ARG A 190 15.20 -14.06 -3.12
N PHE A 191 14.41 -13.54 -2.20
CA PHE A 191 13.02 -13.95 -1.97
C PHE A 191 12.09 -12.75 -1.89
N ILE A 192 10.85 -12.95 -2.30
CA ILE A 192 9.73 -12.02 -2.16
C ILE A 192 8.54 -12.74 -1.54
N LEU A 193 7.71 -12.01 -0.81
CA LEU A 193 6.45 -12.51 -0.30
C LEU A 193 5.36 -12.32 -1.36
N GLN A 194 4.73 -13.40 -1.79
CA GLN A 194 3.59 -13.36 -2.69
C GLN A 194 2.47 -14.26 -2.16
N TYR A 195 1.27 -13.72 -2.00
CA TYR A 195 0.12 -14.44 -1.40
C TYR A 195 0.44 -15.08 -0.03
N GLY A 196 1.33 -14.45 0.77
CA GLY A 196 1.76 -14.97 2.07
C GLY A 196 2.86 -16.02 2.04
N PHE A 197 3.33 -16.41 0.85
CA PHE A 197 4.42 -17.39 0.68
C PHE A 197 5.71 -16.72 0.25
N LYS A 198 6.82 -17.31 0.67
CA LYS A 198 8.18 -16.90 0.31
C LYS A 198 8.56 -17.54 -1.02
N PHE A 199 8.64 -16.74 -2.07
CA PHE A 199 9.04 -17.17 -3.41
C PHE A 199 10.43 -16.65 -3.78
N PRO A 200 11.24 -17.44 -4.52
CA PRO A 200 12.45 -16.91 -5.17
C PRO A 200 12.07 -15.78 -6.14
N THR A 201 12.79 -14.67 -6.11
CA THR A 201 12.49 -13.50 -6.95
C THR A 201 12.55 -13.77 -8.44
N PHE A 202 13.39 -14.73 -8.87
CA PHE A 202 13.48 -15.11 -10.28
C PHE A 202 12.28 -15.91 -10.81
N LEU A 203 11.43 -16.43 -9.91
CA LEU A 203 10.21 -17.17 -10.27
C LEU A 203 8.95 -16.29 -10.28
N THR A 204 9.06 -15.04 -9.85
CA THR A 204 7.92 -14.13 -9.80
C THR A 204 8.18 -12.87 -10.63
N PRO A 205 7.22 -12.43 -11.43
CA PRO A 205 7.32 -11.18 -12.18
C PRO A 205 7.01 -9.93 -11.33
N VAL A 206 6.75 -10.10 -10.03
CA VAL A 206 6.34 -9.00 -9.14
C VAL A 206 7.53 -8.09 -8.82
N GLU A 207 7.29 -6.79 -8.88
CA GLU A 207 8.27 -5.75 -8.56
C GLU A 207 7.69 -4.82 -7.49
N THR A 208 8.43 -4.62 -6.39
CA THR A 208 8.06 -3.59 -5.41
C THR A 208 8.48 -2.22 -5.92
N ILE A 209 7.52 -1.31 -6.03
CA ILE A 209 7.73 0.05 -6.52
C ILE A 209 7.20 1.06 -5.50
N ILE A 210 8.00 2.06 -5.20
CA ILE A 210 7.59 3.23 -4.43
C ILE A 210 7.32 4.39 -5.38
N PHE A 211 6.12 4.96 -5.29
CA PHE A 211 5.70 6.14 -6.03
C PHE A 211 5.59 7.32 -5.07
N GLU A 212 5.90 8.51 -5.54
CA GLU A 212 5.73 9.78 -4.84
C GLU A 212 5.19 10.81 -5.81
N ALA A 213 4.19 11.58 -5.37
CA ALA A 213 3.57 12.63 -6.20
C ALA A 213 2.99 13.75 -5.32
N VAL A 214 2.92 14.98 -5.87
CA VAL A 214 2.42 16.19 -5.21
C VAL A 214 1.20 16.73 -5.95
#